data_df7b547e7d746190583a192b82ae22f0
#
_entry.id   df7b547e7d746190583a192b82ae22f0
#
_cell.length_a   1.000
_cell.length_b   1.000
_cell.length_c   1.000
_cell.angle_alpha   90.00
_cell.angle_beta   90.00
_cell.angle_gamma   90.00
#
_symmetry.space_group_name_H-M   'P 1'
#
loop_
_entity.id
_entity.type
_entity.pdbx_description
1 polymer ?
#
loop_
_entity_poly.entity_id
_entity_poly.type
_entity_poly.pdbx_seq_one_letter_code
_entity_poly.pdbx_strand_id
1 'polypeptide(L)'
;MSVKIGINGFGRIGNLSFQAALAKEGVEVVAINDPFITADYMAYMTKYDTVHGRFNGTVEEKDGNLIVNGKEIKVYNEMDPHNIPWGEIGVEYVLECSGVFTTMEKAQAHIDAGAKQVIISAPSKDAPMFVMGVNNKEYKPEMNIVSNASCTTNCLAPLAKVINDKFGIKEGLMTTVHATTATQKTVDGASKKDWRGGRAAAANIIPSSTGAAKAVGKVIPELNGKLTGMSFRVPTVDVSVVDLTCNLAKPTTYEEICKAMKEASENEMKGIIEYTDEPVVSSDFVSDPHTSIFDATAGIMLTDTFVKLVSWYDNEWGYSNKLVDLALSLIHISEPTRLDVIS
;
A
#
# COMPACT_ATOMS: atom_id res chain seq x y z
N MET A 1 -21.37 -6.17 -13.46
CA MET A 1 -21.85 -5.45 -12.25
C MET A 1 -20.67 -5.20 -11.36
N SER A 2 -20.45 -3.94 -10.94
CA SER A 2 -19.35 -3.58 -10.05
C SER A 2 -19.51 -4.21 -8.66
N VAL A 3 -18.40 -4.54 -8.02
CA VAL A 3 -18.38 -5.00 -6.64
C VAL A 3 -18.45 -3.81 -5.70
N LYS A 4 -19.33 -3.89 -4.71
CA LYS A 4 -19.53 -2.81 -3.76
C LYS A 4 -18.48 -2.86 -2.65
N ILE A 5 -17.77 -1.76 -2.49
CA ILE A 5 -16.71 -1.58 -1.49
C ILE A 5 -17.18 -0.64 -0.39
N GLY A 6 -16.89 -1.01 0.86
CA GLY A 6 -16.92 -0.14 2.03
C GLY A 6 -15.49 0.23 2.46
N ILE A 7 -15.30 1.43 2.98
CA ILE A 7 -14.00 1.87 3.53
C ILE A 7 -14.19 2.17 5.00
N ASN A 8 -13.38 1.55 5.86
CA ASN A 8 -13.34 1.85 7.29
C ASN A 8 -12.06 2.62 7.64
N GLY A 9 -12.21 3.86 8.11
CA GLY A 9 -11.14 4.83 8.32
C GLY A 9 -10.91 5.72 7.11
N PHE A 10 -11.06 7.04 7.27
CA PHE A 10 -10.91 8.03 6.19
C PHE A 10 -9.72 8.97 6.42
N GLY A 11 -8.62 8.42 6.96
CA GLY A 11 -7.32 9.08 7.01
C GLY A 11 -6.65 9.12 5.63
N ARG A 12 -5.33 9.32 5.58
CA ARG A 12 -4.58 9.40 4.30
C ARG A 12 -4.91 8.23 3.36
N ILE A 13 -4.72 7.00 3.83
CA ILE A 13 -4.90 5.80 2.99
C ILE A 13 -6.37 5.57 2.62
N GLY A 14 -7.31 5.78 3.54
CA GLY A 14 -8.74 5.61 3.23
C GLY A 14 -9.22 6.60 2.17
N ASN A 15 -8.88 7.89 2.30
CA ASN A 15 -9.24 8.91 1.32
C ASN A 15 -8.59 8.65 -0.05
N LEU A 16 -7.29 8.30 -0.08
CA LEU A 16 -6.60 8.05 -1.35
C LEU A 16 -7.04 6.73 -2.01
N SER A 17 -7.35 5.69 -1.23
CA SER A 17 -7.95 4.46 -1.75
C SER A 17 -9.35 4.71 -2.32
N PHE A 18 -10.14 5.58 -1.67
CA PHE A 18 -11.40 6.05 -2.21
C PHE A 18 -11.22 6.72 -3.57
N GLN A 19 -10.28 7.68 -3.69
CA GLN A 19 -10.00 8.34 -4.95
C GLN A 19 -9.47 7.39 -6.03
N ALA A 20 -8.58 6.46 -5.66
CA ALA A 20 -8.06 5.43 -6.56
C ALA A 20 -9.18 4.50 -7.07
N ALA A 21 -10.15 4.14 -6.22
CA ALA A 21 -11.28 3.30 -6.60
C ALA A 21 -12.23 3.99 -7.59
N LEU A 22 -12.39 5.32 -7.50
CA LEU A 22 -13.23 6.09 -8.46
C LEU A 22 -12.69 6.02 -9.90
N ALA A 23 -11.39 5.79 -10.08
CA ALA A 23 -10.74 5.71 -11.39
C ALA A 23 -10.70 4.28 -11.94
N LYS A 24 -11.21 3.28 -11.22
CA LYS A 24 -11.11 1.86 -11.59
C LYS A 24 -12.46 1.27 -11.90
N GLU A 25 -12.53 0.56 -13.02
CA GLU A 25 -13.71 -0.25 -13.38
C GLU A 25 -13.81 -1.51 -12.51
N GLY A 26 -15.01 -2.05 -12.38
CA GLY A 26 -15.25 -3.29 -11.62
C GLY A 26 -15.49 -3.10 -10.12
N VAL A 27 -15.22 -1.93 -9.56
CA VAL A 27 -15.48 -1.61 -8.15
C VAL A 27 -16.30 -0.34 -8.00
N GLU A 28 -17.07 -0.24 -6.92
CA GLU A 28 -17.85 0.93 -6.57
C GLU A 28 -17.81 1.13 -5.05
N VAL A 29 -17.29 2.26 -4.59
CA VAL A 29 -17.38 2.63 -3.17
C VAL A 29 -18.77 3.15 -2.89
N VAL A 30 -19.49 2.47 -1.99
CA VAL A 30 -20.88 2.81 -1.63
C VAL A 30 -21.03 3.35 -0.23
N ALA A 31 -20.03 3.12 0.63
CA ALA A 31 -20.06 3.60 2.01
C ALA A 31 -18.64 3.83 2.58
N ILE A 32 -18.55 4.80 3.47
CA ILE A 32 -17.35 5.13 4.24
C ILE A 32 -17.73 5.24 5.71
N ASN A 33 -16.92 4.68 6.59
CA ASN A 33 -17.05 4.85 8.03
C ASN A 33 -15.80 5.50 8.60
N ASP A 34 -15.98 6.53 9.40
CA ASP A 34 -14.93 7.07 10.28
C ASP A 34 -15.58 7.71 11.49
N PRO A 35 -15.26 7.25 12.72
CA PRO A 35 -15.93 7.73 13.95
C PRO A 35 -15.59 9.19 14.29
N PHE A 36 -14.57 9.78 13.69
CA PHE A 36 -14.04 11.09 14.07
C PHE A 36 -14.18 12.15 12.97
N ILE A 37 -14.60 11.77 11.77
CA ILE A 37 -14.65 12.65 10.60
C ILE A 37 -16.10 12.72 10.09
N THR A 38 -16.68 13.92 10.09
CA THR A 38 -18.03 14.16 9.56
C THR A 38 -18.04 14.23 8.03
N ALA A 39 -19.19 14.03 7.41
CA ALA A 39 -19.31 14.01 5.95
C ALA A 39 -18.88 15.32 5.27
N ASP A 40 -19.17 16.46 5.87
CA ASP A 40 -18.74 17.79 5.39
C ASP A 40 -17.20 17.92 5.45
N TYR A 41 -16.58 17.41 6.51
CA TYR A 41 -15.13 17.41 6.63
C TYR A 41 -14.48 16.36 5.69
N MET A 42 -15.10 15.21 5.46
CA MET A 42 -14.66 14.26 4.43
C MET A 42 -14.70 14.91 3.03
N ALA A 43 -15.77 15.67 2.73
CA ALA A 43 -15.86 16.41 1.47
C ALA A 43 -14.73 17.44 1.33
N TYR A 44 -14.40 18.18 2.40
CA TYR A 44 -13.28 19.09 2.42
C TYR A 44 -11.94 18.39 2.20
N MET A 45 -11.67 17.31 2.93
CA MET A 45 -10.44 16.51 2.81
C MET A 45 -10.26 15.87 1.43
N THR A 46 -11.36 15.52 0.77
CA THR A 46 -11.30 14.99 -0.61
C THR A 46 -11.00 16.10 -1.61
N LYS A 47 -11.57 17.32 -1.42
CA LYS A 47 -11.35 18.46 -2.32
C LYS A 47 -9.91 18.96 -2.34
N TYR A 48 -9.26 18.97 -1.18
CA TYR A 48 -7.99 19.66 -0.96
C TYR A 48 -6.98 18.74 -0.32
N ASP A 49 -5.90 18.47 -1.04
CA ASP A 49 -4.78 17.69 -0.55
C ASP A 49 -3.47 18.43 -0.78
N THR A 50 -2.64 18.53 0.25
CA THR A 50 -1.36 19.25 0.18
C THR A 50 -0.37 18.56 -0.74
N VAL A 51 -0.44 17.23 -0.83
CA VAL A 51 0.49 16.39 -1.59
C VAL A 51 -0.01 16.15 -3.01
N HIS A 52 -1.26 15.63 -3.12
CA HIS A 52 -1.84 15.21 -4.40
C HIS A 52 -2.68 16.28 -5.09
N GLY A 53 -2.79 17.48 -4.48
CA GLY A 53 -3.47 18.62 -5.07
C GLY A 53 -4.99 18.58 -4.93
N ARG A 54 -5.69 19.19 -5.88
CA ARG A 54 -7.15 19.25 -5.87
C ARG A 54 -7.74 18.02 -6.54
N PHE A 55 -8.81 17.51 -5.93
CA PHE A 55 -9.59 16.44 -6.54
C PHE A 55 -10.15 16.86 -7.90
N ASN A 56 -9.93 16.03 -8.90
CA ASN A 56 -10.45 16.26 -10.25
C ASN A 56 -11.88 15.70 -10.36
N GLY A 57 -12.85 16.47 -9.89
CA GLY A 57 -14.26 16.09 -9.89
C GLY A 57 -15.07 16.98 -8.97
N THR A 58 -16.34 16.59 -8.77
CA THR A 58 -17.24 17.26 -7.83
C THR A 58 -17.36 16.43 -6.55
N VAL A 59 -17.29 17.09 -5.40
CA VAL A 59 -17.58 16.49 -4.11
C VAL A 59 -18.29 17.48 -3.22
N GLU A 60 -19.38 17.07 -2.61
CA GLU A 60 -20.19 17.87 -1.69
C GLU A 60 -20.79 16.98 -0.60
N GLU A 61 -21.19 17.56 0.50
CA GLU A 61 -21.98 16.92 1.52
C GLU A 61 -23.46 17.19 1.25
N LYS A 62 -24.31 16.17 1.45
CA LYS A 62 -25.76 16.30 1.41
C LYS A 62 -26.39 15.28 2.36
N ASP A 63 -27.23 15.77 3.26
CA ASP A 63 -28.01 14.95 4.21
C ASP A 63 -27.14 13.94 4.99
N GLY A 64 -25.92 14.37 5.40
CA GLY A 64 -24.96 13.54 6.14
C GLY A 64 -24.19 12.54 5.30
N ASN A 65 -24.31 12.57 3.96
CA ASN A 65 -23.58 11.68 3.04
C ASN A 65 -22.68 12.48 2.10
N LEU A 66 -21.77 11.79 1.40
CA LEU A 66 -20.97 12.38 0.34
C LEU A 66 -21.68 12.20 -1.01
N ILE A 67 -21.70 13.27 -1.81
CA ILE A 67 -22.07 13.21 -3.22
C ILE A 67 -20.81 13.45 -4.04
N VAL A 68 -20.32 12.43 -4.72
CA VAL A 68 -19.09 12.50 -5.50
C VAL A 68 -19.39 12.19 -6.97
N ASN A 69 -19.11 13.14 -7.85
CA ASN A 69 -19.44 13.05 -9.27
C ASN A 69 -20.91 12.67 -9.51
N GLY A 70 -21.82 13.21 -8.66
CA GLY A 70 -23.26 12.95 -8.71
C GLY A 70 -23.73 11.63 -8.09
N LYS A 71 -22.82 10.79 -7.56
CA LYS A 71 -23.14 9.54 -6.86
C LYS A 71 -23.14 9.73 -5.36
N GLU A 72 -24.15 9.19 -4.68
CA GLU A 72 -24.25 9.20 -3.22
C GLU A 72 -23.40 8.08 -2.62
N ILE A 73 -22.61 8.41 -1.60
CA ILE A 73 -21.80 7.49 -0.79
C ILE A 73 -22.24 7.67 0.65
N LYS A 74 -22.71 6.60 1.27
CA LYS A 74 -23.16 6.62 2.67
C LYS A 74 -22.01 6.87 3.62
N VAL A 75 -22.21 7.74 4.61
CA VAL A 75 -21.24 8.02 5.65
C VAL A 75 -21.76 7.53 7.00
N TYR A 76 -20.92 6.78 7.69
CA TYR A 76 -21.17 6.27 9.04
C TYR A 76 -20.10 6.80 10.00
N ASN A 77 -20.43 6.90 11.29
CA ASN A 77 -19.53 7.36 12.32
C ASN A 77 -19.49 6.36 13.50
N GLU A 78 -19.36 5.07 13.20
CA GLU A 78 -19.38 3.99 14.17
C GLU A 78 -17.98 3.64 14.68
N MET A 79 -17.84 3.56 16.01
CA MET A 79 -16.61 3.12 16.68
C MET A 79 -16.43 1.60 16.62
N ASP A 80 -17.53 0.87 16.71
CA ASP A 80 -17.55 -0.59 16.64
C ASP A 80 -18.02 -1.04 15.26
N PRO A 81 -17.19 -1.75 14.50
CA PRO A 81 -17.54 -2.20 13.16
C PRO A 81 -18.77 -3.11 13.09
N HIS A 82 -19.15 -3.78 14.17
CA HIS A 82 -20.39 -4.57 14.21
C HIS A 82 -21.66 -3.73 13.99
N ASN A 83 -21.60 -2.42 14.27
CA ASN A 83 -22.72 -1.51 14.12
C ASN A 83 -22.81 -0.90 12.70
N ILE A 84 -21.85 -1.15 11.85
CA ILE A 84 -21.88 -0.65 10.46
C ILE A 84 -22.70 -1.63 9.63
N PRO A 85 -23.77 -1.18 8.96
CA PRO A 85 -24.70 -2.11 8.28
C PRO A 85 -24.18 -2.58 6.91
N TRP A 86 -22.94 -3.13 6.85
CA TRP A 86 -22.32 -3.54 5.58
C TRP A 86 -23.20 -4.47 4.75
N GLY A 87 -23.81 -5.47 5.39
CA GLY A 87 -24.68 -6.42 4.70
C GLY A 87 -25.96 -5.78 4.18
N GLU A 88 -26.58 -4.86 4.92
CA GLU A 88 -27.83 -4.21 4.54
C GLU A 88 -27.66 -3.28 3.32
N ILE A 89 -26.52 -2.59 3.24
CA ILE A 89 -26.20 -1.71 2.10
C ILE A 89 -25.52 -2.44 0.96
N GLY A 90 -25.28 -3.74 1.12
CA GLY A 90 -24.73 -4.62 0.09
C GLY A 90 -23.24 -4.47 -0.16
N VAL A 91 -22.48 -4.00 0.84
CA VAL A 91 -21.01 -4.00 0.80
C VAL A 91 -20.51 -5.44 0.79
N GLU A 92 -19.66 -5.76 -0.16
CA GLU A 92 -19.05 -7.08 -0.30
C GLU A 92 -17.62 -7.09 0.24
N TYR A 93 -16.85 -6.07 -0.08
CA TYR A 93 -15.45 -5.92 0.32
C TYR A 93 -15.27 -4.70 1.22
N VAL A 94 -14.61 -4.86 2.36
CA VAL A 94 -14.22 -3.75 3.23
C VAL A 94 -12.72 -3.52 3.11
N LEU A 95 -12.33 -2.29 2.76
CA LEU A 95 -10.95 -1.82 2.91
C LEU A 95 -10.80 -1.27 4.32
N GLU A 96 -10.06 -2.00 5.16
CA GLU A 96 -9.80 -1.62 6.55
C GLU A 96 -8.59 -0.69 6.62
N CYS A 97 -8.84 0.62 6.65
CA CYS A 97 -7.86 1.70 6.57
C CYS A 97 -7.66 2.47 7.89
N SER A 98 -8.30 2.04 8.98
CA SER A 98 -8.20 2.73 10.28
C SER A 98 -6.87 2.50 11.01
N GLY A 99 -6.17 1.39 10.69
CA GLY A 99 -4.97 0.94 11.41
C GLY A 99 -5.25 0.35 12.79
N VAL A 100 -6.52 0.16 13.18
CA VAL A 100 -6.95 -0.38 14.48
C VAL A 100 -7.27 -1.88 14.41
N PHE A 101 -7.96 -2.31 13.38
CA PHE A 101 -8.45 -3.69 13.21
C PHE A 101 -7.50 -4.50 12.32
N THR A 102 -6.26 -4.68 12.79
CA THR A 102 -5.15 -5.24 12.00
C THR A 102 -4.88 -6.73 12.24
N THR A 103 -5.73 -7.41 13.01
CA THR A 103 -5.67 -8.86 13.23
C THR A 103 -6.96 -9.53 12.74
N MET A 104 -6.91 -10.83 12.44
CA MET A 104 -8.09 -11.58 12.02
C MET A 104 -9.23 -11.46 13.03
N GLU A 105 -8.93 -11.63 14.34
CA GLU A 105 -9.90 -11.48 15.41
C GLU A 105 -10.62 -10.13 15.39
N LYS A 106 -9.88 -9.03 15.24
CA LYS A 106 -10.46 -7.68 15.22
C LYS A 106 -11.21 -7.38 13.91
N ALA A 107 -10.65 -7.79 12.78
CA ALA A 107 -11.25 -7.57 11.47
C ALA A 107 -12.51 -8.41 11.25
N GLN A 108 -12.69 -9.50 12.02
CA GLN A 108 -13.89 -10.34 12.01
C GLN A 108 -15.17 -9.55 12.24
N ALA A 109 -15.12 -8.45 13.00
CA ALA A 109 -16.26 -7.57 13.23
C ALA A 109 -16.91 -7.05 11.93
N HIS A 110 -16.13 -6.82 10.89
CA HIS A 110 -16.66 -6.43 9.58
C HIS A 110 -17.39 -7.58 8.86
N ILE A 111 -16.89 -8.80 9.01
CA ILE A 111 -17.55 -10.02 8.49
C ILE A 111 -18.86 -10.24 9.22
N ASP A 112 -18.86 -10.11 10.55
CA ASP A 112 -20.05 -10.27 11.39
C ASP A 112 -21.12 -9.21 11.07
N ALA A 113 -20.68 -8.01 10.62
CA ALA A 113 -21.55 -6.94 10.12
C ALA A 113 -22.03 -7.15 8.65
N GLY A 114 -21.69 -8.28 8.04
CA GLY A 114 -22.22 -8.71 6.74
C GLY A 114 -21.32 -8.48 5.54
N ALA A 115 -20.08 -8.03 5.70
CA ALA A 115 -19.11 -8.02 4.63
C ALA A 115 -18.67 -9.45 4.29
N LYS A 116 -18.37 -9.72 3.00
CA LYS A 116 -17.85 -11.02 2.56
C LYS A 116 -16.34 -11.12 2.74
N GLN A 117 -15.64 -10.02 2.55
CA GLN A 117 -14.19 -9.92 2.49
C GLN A 117 -13.69 -8.67 3.21
N VAL A 118 -12.57 -8.79 3.91
CA VAL A 118 -11.83 -7.65 4.51
C VAL A 118 -10.40 -7.64 4.00
N ILE A 119 -9.95 -6.48 3.54
CA ILE A 119 -8.56 -6.24 3.14
C ILE A 119 -7.97 -5.21 4.09
N ILE A 120 -7.06 -5.66 4.96
CA ILE A 120 -6.38 -4.79 5.93
C ILE A 120 -5.28 -4.00 5.23
N SER A 121 -5.33 -2.67 5.32
CA SER A 121 -4.33 -1.76 4.73
C SER A 121 -3.10 -1.57 5.62
N ALA A 122 -2.67 -2.62 6.27
CA ALA A 122 -1.49 -2.62 7.16
C ALA A 122 -0.93 -4.05 7.27
N PRO A 123 0.33 -4.22 7.68
CA PRO A 123 0.85 -5.54 8.02
C PRO A 123 0.03 -6.19 9.13
N SER A 124 -0.32 -7.46 8.96
CA SER A 124 -1.02 -8.24 9.97
C SER A 124 -0.09 -9.26 10.64
N LYS A 125 -0.42 -9.60 11.90
CA LYS A 125 0.29 -10.66 12.63
C LYS A 125 -0.11 -12.04 12.12
N ASP A 126 -1.37 -12.23 11.79
CA ASP A 126 -2.06 -13.52 11.60
C ASP A 126 -2.84 -13.62 10.29
N ALA A 127 -3.29 -12.51 9.69
CA ALA A 127 -3.93 -12.57 8.39
C ALA A 127 -2.91 -12.84 7.27
N PRO A 128 -3.26 -13.67 6.26
CA PRO A 128 -2.43 -13.86 5.07
C PRO A 128 -2.12 -12.52 4.41
N MET A 129 -0.85 -12.31 4.03
CA MET A 129 -0.42 -11.08 3.35
C MET A 129 -0.21 -11.34 1.87
N PHE A 130 -0.71 -10.42 1.05
CA PHE A 130 -0.57 -10.46 -0.40
C PHE A 130 0.05 -9.17 -0.91
N VAL A 131 0.95 -9.31 -1.89
CA VAL A 131 1.56 -8.22 -2.64
C VAL A 131 1.29 -8.48 -4.12
N MET A 132 0.73 -7.48 -4.80
CA MET A 132 0.43 -7.57 -6.22
C MET A 132 1.70 -7.89 -7.04
N GLY A 133 1.57 -8.85 -7.98
CA GLY A 133 2.66 -9.34 -8.82
C GLY A 133 3.61 -10.32 -8.12
N VAL A 134 3.53 -10.49 -6.80
CA VAL A 134 4.41 -11.38 -6.04
C VAL A 134 3.68 -12.68 -5.71
N ASN A 135 2.67 -12.62 -4.86
CA ASN A 135 1.95 -13.81 -4.39
C ASN A 135 0.41 -13.68 -4.41
N ASN A 136 -0.14 -12.63 -5.01
CA ASN A 136 -1.60 -12.42 -5.04
C ASN A 136 -2.37 -13.56 -5.73
N LYS A 137 -1.71 -14.34 -6.60
CA LYS A 137 -2.29 -15.53 -7.25
C LYS A 137 -2.43 -16.74 -6.32
N GLU A 138 -1.79 -16.70 -5.15
CA GLU A 138 -1.91 -17.74 -4.11
C GLU A 138 -3.15 -17.58 -3.23
N TYR A 139 -3.89 -16.48 -3.41
CA TYR A 139 -5.14 -16.24 -2.71
C TYR A 139 -6.15 -17.36 -3.00
N LYS A 140 -6.90 -17.70 -1.96
CA LYS A 140 -7.99 -18.70 -2.04
C LYS A 140 -9.29 -18.09 -1.49
N PRO A 141 -10.45 -18.39 -2.10
CA PRO A 141 -11.74 -17.79 -1.73
C PRO A 141 -12.15 -17.96 -0.25
N GLU A 142 -11.64 -18.98 0.44
CA GLU A 142 -11.88 -19.18 1.87
C GLU A 142 -11.13 -18.21 2.78
N MET A 143 -10.18 -17.43 2.25
CA MET A 143 -9.41 -16.44 2.99
C MET A 143 -10.18 -15.11 3.03
N ASN A 144 -11.18 -15.00 3.86
CA ASN A 144 -12.09 -13.85 3.93
C ASN A 144 -11.51 -12.61 4.63
N ILE A 145 -10.36 -12.72 5.29
CA ILE A 145 -9.60 -11.60 5.89
C ILE A 145 -8.16 -11.72 5.43
N VAL A 146 -7.68 -10.71 4.70
CA VAL A 146 -6.31 -10.68 4.17
C VAL A 146 -5.67 -9.33 4.42
N SER A 147 -4.35 -9.22 4.25
CA SER A 147 -3.59 -7.99 4.41
C SER A 147 -2.87 -7.63 3.11
N ASN A 148 -2.87 -6.34 2.76
CA ASN A 148 -2.06 -5.78 1.66
C ASN A 148 -0.61 -5.45 2.09
N ALA A 149 -0.14 -5.96 3.23
CA ALA A 149 1.17 -5.64 3.81
C ALA A 149 1.39 -4.13 4.03
N SER A 150 2.63 -3.65 4.02
CA SER A 150 2.96 -2.23 4.11
C SER A 150 3.35 -1.63 2.75
N CYS A 151 3.37 -0.30 2.64
CA CYS A 151 3.86 0.40 1.46
C CYS A 151 5.32 0.02 1.14
N THR A 152 6.18 -0.04 2.16
CA THR A 152 7.58 -0.46 2.01
C THR A 152 7.70 -1.92 1.54
N THR A 153 6.85 -2.83 2.04
CA THR A 153 6.82 -4.23 1.56
C THR A 153 6.36 -4.30 0.10
N ASN A 154 5.40 -3.48 -0.29
CA ASN A 154 4.92 -3.39 -1.68
C ASN A 154 5.99 -2.84 -2.64
N CYS A 155 6.93 -2.03 -2.16
CA CYS A 155 8.10 -1.62 -2.94
C CYS A 155 9.17 -2.71 -2.99
N LEU A 156 9.55 -3.23 -1.82
CA LEU A 156 10.68 -4.17 -1.69
C LEU A 156 10.39 -5.54 -2.30
N ALA A 157 9.18 -6.08 -2.13
CA ALA A 157 8.89 -7.46 -2.55
C ALA A 157 8.95 -7.66 -4.06
N PRO A 158 8.39 -6.79 -4.93
CA PRO A 158 8.56 -6.90 -6.38
C PRO A 158 10.03 -6.80 -6.81
N LEU A 159 10.79 -5.82 -6.28
CA LEU A 159 12.22 -5.70 -6.51
C LEU A 159 12.96 -6.98 -6.12
N ALA A 160 12.77 -7.46 -4.89
CA ALA A 160 13.42 -8.66 -4.38
C ALA A 160 13.04 -9.92 -5.17
N LYS A 161 11.79 -10.00 -5.64
CA LYS A 161 11.33 -11.14 -6.46
C LYS A 161 12.09 -11.22 -7.77
N VAL A 162 12.16 -10.14 -8.54
CA VAL A 162 12.90 -10.14 -9.83
C VAL A 162 14.37 -10.50 -9.61
N ILE A 163 15.02 -9.90 -8.61
CA ILE A 163 16.43 -10.16 -8.29
C ILE A 163 16.63 -11.61 -7.82
N ASN A 164 15.75 -12.12 -6.96
CA ASN A 164 15.87 -13.49 -6.47
C ASN A 164 15.62 -14.52 -7.57
N ASP A 165 14.63 -14.31 -8.41
CA ASP A 165 14.28 -15.25 -9.49
C ASP A 165 15.41 -15.35 -10.55
N LYS A 166 16.07 -14.24 -10.86
CA LYS A 166 17.14 -14.18 -11.88
C LYS A 166 18.52 -14.56 -11.32
N PHE A 167 18.90 -13.96 -10.18
CA PHE A 167 20.28 -14.02 -9.66
C PHE A 167 20.39 -14.74 -8.32
N GLY A 168 19.26 -14.95 -7.62
CA GLY A 168 19.22 -15.48 -6.26
C GLY A 168 19.74 -14.48 -5.23
N ILE A 169 19.05 -14.34 -4.10
CA ILE A 169 19.50 -13.55 -2.95
C ILE A 169 19.95 -14.50 -1.85
N LYS A 170 21.22 -14.38 -1.44
CA LYS A 170 21.76 -15.11 -0.27
C LYS A 170 21.34 -14.44 1.03
N GLU A 171 21.55 -13.14 1.11
CA GLU A 171 21.24 -12.30 2.26
C GLU A 171 21.20 -10.83 1.86
N GLY A 172 20.52 -10.00 2.63
CA GLY A 172 20.48 -8.57 2.36
C GLY A 172 19.98 -7.73 3.53
N LEU A 173 20.42 -6.48 3.53
CA LEU A 173 19.95 -5.44 4.43
C LEU A 173 19.18 -4.39 3.64
N MET A 174 18.00 -4.05 4.11
CA MET A 174 17.18 -2.98 3.54
C MET A 174 17.19 -1.77 4.47
N THR A 175 17.41 -0.61 3.88
CA THR A 175 17.12 0.67 4.52
C THR A 175 16.04 1.38 3.73
N THR A 176 14.96 1.79 4.37
CA THR A 176 14.05 2.75 3.73
C THR A 176 14.28 4.15 4.30
N VAL A 177 14.51 5.11 3.40
CA VAL A 177 14.42 6.54 3.73
C VAL A 177 12.98 6.95 3.45
N HIS A 178 12.22 7.17 4.51
CA HIS A 178 10.75 7.21 4.44
C HIS A 178 10.23 8.60 4.77
N ALA A 179 9.28 9.05 3.98
CA ALA A 179 8.55 10.28 4.21
C ALA A 179 7.79 10.27 5.56
N THR A 180 7.40 11.45 6.00
CA THR A 180 6.63 11.67 7.22
C THR A 180 5.25 10.99 7.12
N THR A 181 4.81 10.36 8.20
CA THR A 181 3.49 9.74 8.30
C THR A 181 2.71 10.28 9.49
N ALA A 182 1.38 10.11 9.47
CA ALA A 182 0.46 10.64 10.48
C ALA A 182 0.75 10.17 11.93
N THR A 183 1.52 9.10 12.10
CA THR A 183 1.90 8.60 13.45
C THR A 183 3.02 9.39 14.11
N GLN A 184 3.74 10.22 13.35
CA GLN A 184 4.84 11.04 13.85
C GLN A 184 4.33 12.31 14.55
N LYS A 185 5.16 12.89 15.42
CA LYS A 185 4.83 14.12 16.15
C LYS A 185 5.25 15.34 15.35
N THR A 186 4.42 16.38 15.33
CA THR A 186 4.74 17.70 14.73
C THR A 186 5.79 18.45 15.55
N VAL A 187 5.70 18.35 16.88
CA VAL A 187 6.65 18.90 17.85
C VAL A 187 7.09 17.81 18.81
N ASP A 188 8.20 18.03 19.54
CA ASP A 188 8.65 17.09 20.56
C ASP A 188 7.53 16.78 21.55
N GLY A 189 7.20 15.50 21.72
CA GLY A 189 6.12 15.06 22.57
C GLY A 189 6.34 13.65 23.13
N ALA A 190 5.61 13.32 24.18
CA ALA A 190 5.72 12.04 24.81
C ALA A 190 5.36 10.87 23.88
N SER A 191 6.21 9.86 23.85
CA SER A 191 5.96 8.58 23.21
C SER A 191 6.41 7.46 24.14
N LYS A 192 5.44 6.62 24.55
CA LYS A 192 5.71 5.56 25.55
C LYS A 192 6.55 4.40 24.99
N LYS A 193 6.40 4.08 23.72
CA LYS A 193 7.01 2.89 23.10
C LYS A 193 8.21 3.22 22.23
N ASP A 194 8.20 4.37 21.57
CA ASP A 194 9.24 4.82 20.65
C ASP A 194 9.63 6.26 20.95
N TRP A 195 10.66 6.45 21.73
CA TRP A 195 11.13 7.79 22.12
C TRP A 195 11.61 8.61 20.94
N ARG A 196 12.24 7.97 19.93
CA ARG A 196 12.67 8.64 18.71
C ARG A 196 11.47 9.12 17.89
N GLY A 197 10.42 8.32 17.79
CA GLY A 197 9.16 8.70 17.14
C GLY A 197 8.38 9.82 17.88
N GLY A 198 8.77 10.15 19.12
CA GLY A 198 8.28 11.31 19.88
C GLY A 198 8.91 12.65 19.48
N ARG A 199 9.95 12.66 18.64
CA ARG A 199 10.65 13.88 18.21
C ARG A 199 9.96 14.52 17.00
N ALA A 200 10.14 15.84 16.87
CA ALA A 200 9.54 16.65 15.79
C ALA A 200 9.95 16.13 14.40
N ALA A 201 8.97 15.70 13.62
CA ALA A 201 9.18 15.06 12.31
C ALA A 201 9.80 16.02 11.28
N ALA A 202 9.40 17.28 11.28
CA ALA A 202 9.85 18.28 10.31
C ALA A 202 11.29 18.78 10.51
N ALA A 203 11.96 18.40 11.61
CA ALA A 203 13.28 18.91 11.97
C ALA A 203 14.34 17.83 12.20
N ASN A 204 14.01 16.55 11.99
CA ASN A 204 14.91 15.44 12.37
C ASN A 204 14.97 14.36 11.31
N ILE A 205 16.13 13.70 11.23
CA ILE A 205 16.26 12.35 10.66
C ILE A 205 16.07 11.37 11.81
N ILE A 206 15.01 10.54 11.73
CA ILE A 206 14.60 9.68 12.85
C ILE A 206 14.80 8.20 12.50
N PRO A 207 15.79 7.52 13.07
CA PRO A 207 15.91 6.07 12.92
C PRO A 207 14.71 5.36 13.56
N SER A 208 14.12 4.43 12.83
CA SER A 208 12.95 3.67 13.26
C SER A 208 13.06 2.20 12.85
N SER A 209 12.48 1.31 13.62
CA SER A 209 12.39 -0.10 13.23
C SER A 209 11.31 -0.29 12.16
N THR A 210 11.50 -1.26 11.28
CA THR A 210 10.49 -1.68 10.31
C THR A 210 10.44 -3.20 10.21
N GLY A 211 9.24 -3.74 10.08
CA GLY A 211 9.01 -5.15 9.79
C GLY A 211 8.96 -5.47 8.29
N ALA A 212 9.08 -4.47 7.42
CA ALA A 212 8.84 -4.62 5.98
C ALA A 212 9.75 -5.66 5.31
N ALA A 213 11.06 -5.65 5.63
CA ALA A 213 11.99 -6.62 5.05
C ALA A 213 11.72 -8.06 5.53
N LYS A 214 11.32 -8.23 6.80
CA LYS A 214 10.91 -9.55 7.31
C LYS A 214 9.58 -10.01 6.70
N ALA A 215 8.69 -9.08 6.39
CA ALA A 215 7.43 -9.38 5.72
C ALA A 215 7.62 -9.92 4.30
N VAL A 216 8.72 -9.56 3.61
CA VAL A 216 9.06 -10.14 2.31
C VAL A 216 9.20 -11.66 2.40
N GLY A 217 9.78 -12.20 3.47
CA GLY A 217 9.87 -13.65 3.69
C GLY A 217 8.52 -14.36 3.91
N LYS A 218 7.43 -13.61 4.17
CA LYS A 218 6.07 -14.17 4.23
C LYS A 218 5.41 -14.25 2.85
N VAL A 219 5.77 -13.35 1.92
CA VAL A 219 5.21 -13.31 0.57
C VAL A 219 6.14 -13.95 -0.48
N ILE A 220 7.42 -14.14 -0.15
CA ILE A 220 8.42 -14.88 -0.92
C ILE A 220 9.13 -15.84 0.05
N PRO A 221 8.61 -17.07 0.25
CA PRO A 221 9.11 -18.01 1.27
C PRO A 221 10.61 -18.32 1.16
N GLU A 222 11.19 -18.31 -0.04
CA GLU A 222 12.62 -18.53 -0.29
C GLU A 222 13.52 -17.45 0.33
N LEU A 223 12.96 -16.28 0.61
CA LEU A 223 13.66 -15.16 1.25
C LEU A 223 13.45 -15.08 2.77
N ASN A 224 12.73 -16.05 3.34
CA ASN A 224 12.52 -16.08 4.78
C ASN A 224 13.86 -16.21 5.54
N GLY A 225 14.09 -15.27 6.46
CA GLY A 225 15.33 -15.19 7.25
C GLY A 225 16.53 -14.60 6.51
N LYS A 226 16.44 -14.29 5.22
CA LYS A 226 17.53 -13.72 4.43
C LYS A 226 17.53 -12.19 4.38
N LEU A 227 16.40 -11.55 4.64
CA LEU A 227 16.26 -10.10 4.61
C LEU A 227 15.85 -9.54 5.96
N THR A 228 16.51 -8.46 6.37
CA THR A 228 16.09 -7.61 7.49
C THR A 228 16.41 -6.16 7.17
N GLY A 229 15.93 -5.21 7.98
CA GLY A 229 16.17 -3.81 7.67
C GLY A 229 15.68 -2.84 8.72
N MET A 230 15.89 -1.56 8.42
CA MET A 230 15.48 -0.44 9.23
C MET A 230 14.95 0.72 8.37
N SER A 231 14.50 1.76 9.03
CA SER A 231 13.95 2.97 8.40
C SER A 231 14.65 4.21 8.96
N PHE A 232 14.89 5.19 8.09
CA PHE A 232 15.09 6.58 8.48
C PHE A 232 13.87 7.39 8.08
N ARG A 233 13.20 8.05 9.02
CA ARG A 233 12.16 9.03 8.74
C ARG A 233 12.81 10.38 8.48
N VAL A 234 12.42 11.04 7.38
CA VAL A 234 12.97 12.32 6.93
C VAL A 234 11.86 13.35 6.74
N PRO A 235 12.17 14.66 6.78
CA PRO A 235 11.18 15.74 6.65
C PRO A 235 10.70 15.97 5.20
N THR A 236 10.27 14.91 4.52
CA THR A 236 9.56 14.98 3.23
C THR A 236 8.10 14.63 3.46
N VAL A 237 7.20 15.23 2.70
CA VAL A 237 5.75 15.06 2.91
C VAL A 237 5.24 13.76 2.33
N ASP A 238 5.88 13.27 1.27
CA ASP A 238 5.52 12.04 0.56
C ASP A 238 6.72 11.55 -0.26
N VAL A 239 6.60 10.38 -0.85
CA VAL A 239 7.58 9.59 -1.60
C VAL A 239 8.76 9.17 -0.75
N SER A 240 8.94 7.88 -0.68
CA SER A 240 9.97 7.17 0.07
C SER A 240 10.86 6.39 -0.88
N VAL A 241 12.00 5.92 -0.40
CA VAL A 241 12.93 5.10 -1.17
C VAL A 241 13.39 3.88 -0.39
N VAL A 242 13.49 2.75 -1.06
CA VAL A 242 14.13 1.52 -0.58
C VAL A 242 15.55 1.46 -1.12
N ASP A 243 16.50 1.25 -0.23
CA ASP A 243 17.89 0.84 -0.48
C ASP A 243 18.00 -0.63 -0.08
N LEU A 244 18.15 -1.52 -1.06
CA LEU A 244 18.41 -2.94 -0.85
C LEU A 244 19.87 -3.24 -1.16
N THR A 245 20.67 -3.48 -0.11
CA THR A 245 22.05 -3.96 -0.25
C THR A 245 22.06 -5.47 -0.02
N CYS A 246 22.48 -6.26 -1.01
CA CYS A 246 22.40 -7.72 -0.92
C CYS A 246 23.55 -8.45 -1.62
N ASN A 247 23.82 -9.66 -1.12
CA ASN A 247 24.69 -10.65 -1.75
C ASN A 247 23.85 -11.56 -2.66
N LEU A 248 24.26 -11.66 -3.93
CA LEU A 248 23.65 -12.53 -4.92
C LEU A 248 24.25 -13.94 -4.90
N ALA A 249 23.47 -14.92 -5.30
CA ALA A 249 23.92 -16.31 -5.43
C ALA A 249 24.72 -16.56 -6.69
N LYS A 250 24.40 -15.83 -7.78
CA LYS A 250 25.03 -15.94 -9.09
C LYS A 250 25.77 -14.64 -9.39
N PRO A 251 27.03 -14.72 -9.87
CA PRO A 251 27.73 -13.57 -10.42
C PRO A 251 26.94 -12.94 -11.59
N THR A 252 26.97 -11.61 -11.65
CA THR A 252 26.31 -10.85 -12.71
C THR A 252 26.96 -9.48 -12.87
N THR A 253 26.48 -8.65 -13.79
CA THR A 253 26.85 -7.26 -13.93
C THR A 253 25.68 -6.34 -13.58
N TYR A 254 25.96 -5.07 -13.28
CA TYR A 254 24.91 -4.09 -13.00
C TYR A 254 23.99 -3.87 -14.20
N GLU A 255 24.55 -3.90 -15.40
CA GLU A 255 23.81 -3.80 -16.67
C GLU A 255 22.83 -4.94 -16.86
N GLU A 256 23.21 -6.19 -16.49
CA GLU A 256 22.31 -7.34 -16.53
C GLU A 256 21.16 -7.19 -15.53
N ILE A 257 21.43 -6.64 -14.35
CA ILE A 257 20.38 -6.33 -13.35
C ILE A 257 19.43 -5.27 -13.89
N CYS A 258 19.95 -4.16 -14.44
CA CYS A 258 19.11 -3.11 -15.02
C CYS A 258 18.25 -3.65 -16.17
N LYS A 259 18.82 -4.49 -17.03
CA LYS A 259 18.09 -5.15 -18.11
C LYS A 259 16.97 -6.03 -17.58
N ALA A 260 17.23 -6.86 -16.55
CA ALA A 260 16.23 -7.72 -15.94
C ALA A 260 15.08 -6.92 -15.30
N MET A 261 15.39 -5.81 -14.61
CA MET A 261 14.40 -4.93 -14.03
C MET A 261 13.54 -4.23 -15.09
N LYS A 262 14.15 -3.77 -16.19
CA LYS A 262 13.45 -3.16 -17.31
C LYS A 262 12.51 -4.17 -17.99
N GLU A 263 13.01 -5.37 -18.30
CA GLU A 263 12.20 -6.44 -18.87
C GLU A 263 11.00 -6.79 -17.97
N ALA A 264 11.21 -6.88 -16.65
CA ALA A 264 10.14 -7.16 -15.70
C ALA A 264 9.09 -6.04 -15.67
N SER A 265 9.50 -4.76 -15.69
CA SER A 265 8.58 -3.62 -15.70
C SER A 265 7.70 -3.55 -16.95
N GLU A 266 8.20 -4.03 -18.08
CA GLU A 266 7.48 -4.05 -19.36
C GLU A 266 6.55 -5.28 -19.51
N ASN A 267 6.78 -6.35 -18.72
CA ASN A 267 6.10 -7.65 -18.84
C ASN A 267 5.40 -8.06 -17.53
N GLU A 268 5.97 -9.00 -16.80
CA GLU A 268 5.31 -9.66 -15.65
C GLU A 268 5.02 -8.75 -14.45
N MET A 269 5.75 -7.65 -14.32
CA MET A 269 5.56 -6.62 -13.27
C MET A 269 4.99 -5.31 -13.80
N LYS A 270 4.42 -5.33 -15.01
CA LYS A 270 3.82 -4.13 -15.61
C LYS A 270 2.74 -3.54 -14.70
N GLY A 271 2.80 -2.22 -14.48
CA GLY A 271 1.91 -1.49 -13.57
C GLY A 271 2.21 -1.69 -12.07
N ILE A 272 3.28 -2.42 -11.75
CA ILE A 272 3.76 -2.66 -10.38
C ILE A 272 5.18 -2.10 -10.24
N ILE A 273 6.08 -2.51 -11.13
CA ILE A 273 7.42 -1.94 -11.25
C ILE A 273 7.43 -0.94 -12.40
N GLU A 274 8.00 0.23 -12.15
CA GLU A 274 8.46 1.16 -13.18
C GLU A 274 9.99 1.17 -13.22
N TYR A 275 10.55 1.51 -14.37
CA TYR A 275 12.00 1.61 -14.58
C TYR A 275 12.34 3.03 -15.00
N THR A 276 13.32 3.64 -14.34
CA THR A 276 13.87 4.94 -14.74
C THR A 276 15.39 4.87 -14.87
N ASP A 277 15.93 5.55 -15.89
CA ASP A 277 17.35 5.83 -16.09
C ASP A 277 17.66 7.33 -16.14
N GLU A 278 16.70 8.15 -15.66
CA GLU A 278 16.83 9.59 -15.55
C GLU A 278 17.34 10.02 -14.15
N PRO A 279 17.98 11.20 -14.03
CA PRO A 279 18.49 11.72 -12.75
C PRO A 279 17.35 12.35 -11.94
N VAL A 280 16.51 11.53 -11.36
CA VAL A 280 15.28 11.90 -10.64
C VAL A 280 15.48 12.03 -9.12
N VAL A 281 14.51 12.67 -8.47
CA VAL A 281 14.42 12.82 -7.01
C VAL A 281 13.00 12.47 -6.54
N SER A 282 12.79 12.35 -5.23
CA SER A 282 11.53 11.87 -4.66
C SER A 282 10.28 12.60 -5.16
N SER A 283 10.34 13.93 -5.31
CA SER A 283 9.16 14.72 -5.73
C SER A 283 8.67 14.43 -7.15
N ASP A 284 9.50 13.81 -8.01
CA ASP A 284 9.13 13.45 -9.36
C ASP A 284 8.12 12.30 -9.40
N PHE A 285 7.98 11.56 -8.29
CA PHE A 285 7.11 10.39 -8.17
C PHE A 285 5.86 10.64 -7.32
N VAL A 286 5.57 11.88 -6.96
CA VAL A 286 4.30 12.21 -6.27
C VAL A 286 3.13 11.87 -7.19
N SER A 287 2.18 11.09 -6.65
CA SER A 287 1.02 10.56 -7.37
C SER A 287 1.34 9.49 -8.42
N ASP A 288 2.51 8.86 -8.34
CA ASP A 288 2.82 7.70 -9.18
C ASP A 288 2.10 6.44 -8.65
N PRO A 289 1.35 5.69 -9.46
CA PRO A 289 0.60 4.51 -9.02
C PRO A 289 1.46 3.25 -8.88
N HIS A 290 2.72 3.24 -9.36
CA HIS A 290 3.62 2.11 -9.19
C HIS A 290 4.11 2.02 -7.74
N THR A 291 4.26 0.81 -7.24
CA THR A 291 4.74 0.60 -5.85
C THR A 291 6.23 0.36 -5.76
N SER A 292 6.93 0.20 -6.89
CA SER A 292 8.37 -0.05 -6.94
C SER A 292 8.95 0.57 -8.21
N ILE A 293 9.57 1.74 -8.11
CA ILE A 293 10.13 2.45 -9.25
C ILE A 293 11.65 2.28 -9.19
N PHE A 294 12.15 1.34 -9.99
CA PHE A 294 13.58 1.00 -10.00
C PHE A 294 14.40 2.11 -10.63
N ASP A 295 15.36 2.64 -9.88
CA ASP A 295 16.28 3.67 -10.33
C ASP A 295 17.62 3.05 -10.78
N ALA A 296 17.79 2.95 -12.08
CA ALA A 296 18.99 2.36 -12.69
C ALA A 296 20.25 3.21 -12.51
N THR A 297 20.09 4.50 -12.20
CA THR A 297 21.22 5.43 -12.04
C THR A 297 21.75 5.52 -10.62
N ALA A 298 20.93 5.13 -9.62
CA ALA A 298 21.25 5.30 -8.20
C ALA A 298 21.89 4.06 -7.56
N GLY A 299 21.87 2.90 -8.21
CA GLY A 299 22.46 1.67 -7.70
C GLY A 299 23.98 1.60 -7.83
N ILE A 300 24.59 0.71 -7.07
CA ILE A 300 26.05 0.52 -7.04
C ILE A 300 26.35 -0.96 -6.93
N MET A 301 27.29 -1.46 -7.75
CA MET A 301 27.79 -2.81 -7.66
C MET A 301 29.26 -2.79 -7.22
N LEU A 302 29.58 -3.46 -6.10
CA LEU A 302 30.92 -3.49 -5.54
C LEU A 302 31.75 -4.68 -6.05
N THR A 303 31.09 -5.84 -6.15
CA THR A 303 31.66 -7.06 -6.76
C THR A 303 30.59 -7.66 -7.66
N ASP A 304 30.95 -8.70 -8.40
CA ASP A 304 30.00 -9.42 -9.29
C ASP A 304 28.81 -10.09 -8.55
N THR A 305 28.83 -10.08 -7.19
CA THR A 305 27.77 -10.64 -6.35
C THR A 305 27.28 -9.69 -5.26
N PHE A 306 27.88 -8.52 -5.06
CA PHE A 306 27.49 -7.60 -3.99
C PHE A 306 27.01 -6.27 -4.54
N VAL A 307 25.73 -5.99 -4.36
CA VAL A 307 25.02 -4.89 -5.02
C VAL A 307 24.14 -4.11 -4.05
N LYS A 308 24.04 -2.80 -4.30
CA LYS A 308 23.04 -1.89 -3.73
C LYS A 308 22.07 -1.50 -4.84
N LEU A 309 20.77 -1.70 -4.59
CA LEU A 309 19.67 -1.38 -5.49
C LEU A 309 18.77 -0.34 -4.87
N VAL A 310 18.26 0.58 -5.68
CA VAL A 310 17.42 1.69 -5.25
C VAL A 310 16.07 1.60 -5.95
N SER A 311 14.98 1.74 -5.18
CA SER A 311 13.62 1.78 -5.72
C SER A 311 12.79 2.81 -4.96
N TRP A 312 12.16 3.74 -5.71
CA TRP A 312 11.26 4.75 -5.19
C TRP A 312 9.83 4.23 -5.07
N TYR A 313 9.03 4.86 -4.23
CA TYR A 313 7.59 4.59 -4.13
C TYR A 313 6.84 5.76 -3.51
N ASP A 314 5.73 6.15 -4.11
CA ASP A 314 4.76 6.98 -3.43
C ASP A 314 4.08 6.12 -2.35
N ASN A 315 4.42 6.38 -1.08
CA ASN A 315 3.99 5.57 0.05
C ASN A 315 2.50 5.73 0.37
N GLU A 316 1.83 6.70 -0.22
CA GLU A 316 0.41 6.97 -0.09
C GLU A 316 -0.36 6.53 -1.35
N TRP A 317 -0.09 7.13 -2.50
CA TRP A 317 -0.85 6.92 -3.73
C TRP A 317 -0.58 5.55 -4.37
N GLY A 318 0.68 5.18 -4.55
CA GLY A 318 1.05 3.87 -5.09
C GLY A 318 0.48 2.73 -4.25
N TYR A 319 0.62 2.83 -2.92
CA TYR A 319 0.05 1.86 -1.98
C TYR A 319 -1.48 1.80 -2.06
N SER A 320 -2.18 2.95 -2.08
CA SER A 320 -3.64 3.02 -2.16
C SER A 320 -4.18 2.43 -3.46
N ASN A 321 -3.49 2.64 -4.58
CA ASN A 321 -3.81 1.99 -5.85
C ASN A 321 -3.70 0.48 -5.76
N LYS A 322 -2.64 -0.06 -5.15
CA LYS A 322 -2.44 -1.51 -5.02
C LYS A 322 -3.39 -2.16 -4.01
N LEU A 323 -3.88 -1.41 -3.04
CA LEU A 323 -4.94 -1.89 -2.14
C LEU A 323 -6.24 -2.15 -2.93
N VAL A 324 -6.61 -1.25 -3.85
CA VAL A 324 -7.77 -1.43 -4.73
C VAL A 324 -7.50 -2.51 -5.79
N ASP A 325 -6.28 -2.56 -6.36
CA ASP A 325 -5.88 -3.60 -7.31
C ASP A 325 -5.92 -5.00 -6.67
N LEU A 326 -5.55 -5.12 -5.38
CA LEU A 326 -5.69 -6.37 -4.65
C LEU A 326 -7.16 -6.76 -4.53
N ALA A 327 -8.07 -5.84 -4.19
CA ALA A 327 -9.50 -6.13 -4.15
C ALA A 327 -10.00 -6.66 -5.50
N LEU A 328 -9.63 -6.01 -6.60
CA LEU A 328 -9.97 -6.47 -7.96
C LEU A 328 -9.39 -7.85 -8.28
N SER A 329 -8.14 -8.12 -7.88
CA SER A 329 -7.49 -9.43 -8.05
C SER A 329 -8.23 -10.53 -7.29
N LEU A 330 -8.63 -10.27 -6.04
CA LEU A 330 -9.38 -11.23 -5.23
C LEU A 330 -10.77 -11.51 -5.83
N ILE A 331 -11.45 -10.48 -6.33
CA ILE A 331 -12.73 -10.61 -7.03
C ILE A 331 -12.57 -11.49 -8.26
N HIS A 332 -11.56 -11.23 -9.09
CA HIS A 332 -11.32 -12.01 -10.30
C HIS A 332 -11.03 -13.49 -10.01
N ILE A 333 -10.29 -13.78 -8.94
CA ILE A 333 -10.00 -15.16 -8.52
C ILE A 333 -11.25 -15.86 -7.95
N SER A 334 -12.06 -15.15 -7.15
CA SER A 334 -13.25 -15.70 -6.51
C SER A 334 -14.44 -15.85 -7.48
N GLU A 335 -14.59 -14.91 -8.39
CA GLU A 335 -15.72 -14.80 -9.33
C GLU A 335 -15.22 -14.45 -10.75
N PRO A 336 -14.47 -15.33 -11.43
CA PRO A 336 -13.79 -15.01 -12.68
C PRO A 336 -14.73 -14.51 -13.78
N THR A 337 -15.97 -14.98 -13.84
CA THR A 337 -16.96 -14.56 -14.86
C THR A 337 -17.59 -13.21 -14.58
N ARG A 338 -17.43 -12.64 -13.39
CA ARG A 338 -18.10 -11.38 -13.01
C ARG A 338 -17.48 -10.15 -13.69
N LEU A 339 -16.18 -10.15 -13.89
CA LEU A 339 -15.45 -9.03 -14.54
C LEU A 339 -15.37 -9.19 -16.06
N ASP A 340 -15.41 -10.41 -16.58
CA ASP A 340 -15.39 -10.69 -18.03
C ASP A 340 -16.61 -10.14 -18.78
N VAL A 341 -17.68 -9.75 -18.08
CA VAL A 341 -18.91 -9.14 -18.66
C VAL A 341 -18.75 -7.63 -18.90
N ILE A 342 -17.61 -7.02 -18.50
CA ILE A 342 -17.37 -5.58 -18.58
C ILE A 342 -16.40 -5.21 -19.71
N SER A 343 -15.76 -6.20 -20.35
CA SER A 343 -14.82 -6.01 -21.48
C SER A 343 -15.53 -5.97 -22.83
#